data_4fb6c6902c2b9e19be1f6c16a42f2973
#
_entry.id   4fb6c6902c2b9e19be1f6c16a42f2973
#
_cell.length_a   1.000
_cell.length_b   1.000
_cell.length_c   1.000
_cell.angle_alpha   90.00
_cell.angle_beta   90.00
_cell.angle_gamma   90.00
#
_symmetry.space_group_name_H-M   'P 1'
#
loop_
_entity.id
_entity.type
_entity.pdbx_description
1 polymer ?
#
loop_
_entity_poly.entity_id
_entity_poly.type
_entity_poly.pdbx_seq_one_letter_code
_entity_poly.pdbx_strand_id
1 'polypeptide(L)'
;MSLARTMARTAQRAGSTVRQALRGILQRLDATQALPGAQVTGLDGEQLQVELMQHYGLATAPLSGAEVIVLPLGGSSAHGVIIASVDGRYRIQLKPGEVALHTDEGDHIYLQRGRVIEVVTETLLIKAGTKMRIETPEIEATGNVTAEGEVSDGVRAMSADRAIYNSHTHSGVQPGPGDTAKPNQEQ
;
A
#
# COMPACT_ATOMS: atom_id res chain seq x y z
N MET A 1 59.26 -3.44 -23.55
CA MET A 1 58.06 -3.41 -22.69
C MET A 1 57.62 -4.85 -22.43
N SER A 2 57.41 -5.25 -21.17
CA SER A 2 57.10 -6.64 -20.85
C SER A 2 55.69 -6.98 -21.27
N LEU A 3 55.49 -8.15 -21.90
CA LEU A 3 54.20 -8.71 -22.33
C LEU A 3 53.17 -8.69 -21.19
N ALA A 4 53.63 -8.95 -19.97
CA ALA A 4 52.79 -8.90 -18.74
C ALA A 4 52.22 -7.51 -18.48
N ARG A 5 52.95 -6.41 -18.73
CA ARG A 5 52.44 -5.03 -18.59
C ARG A 5 51.43 -4.69 -19.66
N THR A 6 51.57 -5.21 -20.86
CA THR A 6 50.62 -5.04 -21.94
C THR A 6 49.33 -5.78 -21.67
N MET A 7 49.42 -7.03 -21.21
CA MET A 7 48.24 -7.83 -20.79
C MET A 7 47.50 -7.22 -19.59
N ALA A 8 48.22 -6.75 -18.59
CA ALA A 8 47.62 -6.06 -17.45
C ALA A 8 46.87 -4.79 -17.84
N ARG A 9 47.45 -3.97 -18.76
CA ARG A 9 46.80 -2.77 -19.30
C ARG A 9 45.57 -3.11 -20.16
N THR A 10 45.65 -4.19 -20.94
CA THR A 10 44.50 -4.64 -21.75
C THR A 10 43.37 -5.17 -20.87
N ALA A 11 43.69 -5.94 -19.84
CA ALA A 11 42.72 -6.41 -18.86
C ALA A 11 42.10 -5.26 -18.05
N GLN A 12 42.88 -4.26 -17.64
CA GLN A 12 42.38 -3.05 -17.00
C GLN A 12 41.46 -2.22 -17.92
N ARG A 13 41.84 -2.09 -19.21
CA ARG A 13 40.99 -1.39 -20.19
C ARG A 13 39.72 -2.15 -20.51
N ALA A 14 39.76 -3.49 -20.59
CA ALA A 14 38.56 -4.32 -20.77
C ALA A 14 37.62 -4.21 -19.55
N GLY A 15 38.16 -4.19 -18.34
CA GLY A 15 37.37 -3.96 -17.12
C GLY A 15 36.77 -2.55 -17.01
N SER A 16 37.43 -1.54 -17.57
CA SER A 16 36.93 -0.15 -17.60
C SER A 16 35.84 0.11 -18.67
N THR A 17 35.67 -0.81 -19.63
CA THR A 17 34.62 -0.73 -20.65
C THR A 17 33.31 -1.39 -20.20
N VAL A 18 33.34 -2.20 -19.16
CA VAL A 18 32.14 -2.79 -18.56
C VAL A 18 31.49 -1.76 -17.63
N ARG A 19 30.33 -1.25 -18.02
CA ARG A 19 29.63 -0.27 -17.23
C ARG A 19 29.11 -0.91 -15.95
N GLN A 20 29.41 -0.27 -14.83
CA GLN A 20 28.97 -0.69 -13.50
C GLN A 20 27.59 -0.09 -13.18
N ALA A 21 26.97 -0.59 -12.09
CA ALA A 21 25.76 0.01 -11.54
C ALA A 21 25.99 1.51 -11.25
N LEU A 22 25.00 2.31 -11.53
CA LEU A 22 25.07 3.76 -11.32
C LEU A 22 23.79 4.29 -10.69
N ARG A 23 23.94 5.42 -10.00
CA ARG A 23 22.80 6.20 -9.49
C ARG A 23 22.35 7.15 -10.60
N GLY A 24 21.04 7.31 -10.74
CA GLY A 24 20.43 8.27 -11.66
C GLY A 24 19.17 8.88 -11.06
N ILE A 25 18.61 9.84 -11.78
CA ILE A 25 17.37 10.51 -11.44
C ILE A 25 16.32 10.12 -12.48
N LEU A 26 15.21 9.59 -12.00
CA LEU A 26 14.06 9.24 -12.83
C LEU A 26 13.45 10.50 -13.43
N GLN A 27 13.34 10.55 -14.76
CA GLN A 27 12.71 11.65 -15.49
C GLN A 27 11.28 11.31 -15.88
N ARG A 28 11.06 10.06 -16.31
CA ARG A 28 9.75 9.58 -16.74
C ARG A 28 9.66 8.08 -16.53
N LEU A 29 8.46 7.62 -16.15
CA LEU A 29 8.09 6.21 -16.08
C LEU A 29 6.84 5.98 -16.92
N ASP A 30 6.83 4.94 -17.74
CA ASP A 30 5.65 4.40 -18.38
C ASP A 30 5.23 3.12 -17.64
N ALA A 31 4.34 3.28 -16.67
CA ALA A 31 3.84 2.19 -15.82
C ALA A 31 2.66 1.43 -16.46
N THR A 32 2.25 1.76 -17.70
CA THR A 32 1.13 1.09 -18.38
C THR A 32 1.52 -0.22 -19.03
N GLN A 33 2.83 -0.44 -19.23
CA GLN A 33 3.35 -1.64 -19.84
C GLN A 33 3.54 -2.76 -18.81
N ALA A 34 3.49 -4.01 -19.27
CA ALA A 34 3.74 -5.19 -18.43
C ALA A 34 5.14 -5.16 -17.79
N LEU A 35 6.12 -4.60 -18.49
CA LEU A 35 7.45 -4.26 -17.99
C LEU A 35 7.63 -2.74 -18.13
N PRO A 36 7.55 -1.97 -17.03
CA PRO A 36 7.58 -0.52 -17.11
C PRO A 36 8.88 0.02 -17.68
N GLY A 37 8.79 0.85 -18.72
CA GLY A 37 9.91 1.55 -19.32
C GLY A 37 10.17 2.88 -18.60
N ALA A 38 11.44 3.23 -18.42
CA ALA A 38 11.83 4.43 -17.70
C ALA A 38 12.90 5.23 -18.44
N GLN A 39 12.82 6.56 -18.33
CA GLN A 39 13.89 7.48 -18.71
C GLN A 39 14.62 7.93 -17.45
N VAL A 40 15.92 7.79 -17.43
CA VAL A 40 16.77 8.14 -16.29
C VAL A 40 17.90 9.05 -16.76
N THR A 41 18.12 10.13 -16.04
CA THR A 41 19.33 10.92 -16.18
C THR A 41 20.43 10.33 -15.30
N GLY A 42 21.45 9.76 -15.93
CA GLY A 42 22.62 9.20 -15.28
C GLY A 42 23.72 10.23 -15.01
N LEU A 43 24.97 9.74 -14.93
CA LEU A 43 26.14 10.58 -14.74
C LEU A 43 26.33 11.53 -15.93
N ASP A 44 26.84 12.73 -15.66
CA ASP A 44 27.14 13.76 -16.67
C ASP A 44 25.97 14.14 -17.59
N GLY A 45 24.73 13.94 -17.12
CA GLY A 45 23.52 14.28 -17.88
C GLY A 45 23.12 13.25 -18.94
N GLU A 46 23.75 12.08 -18.95
CA GLU A 46 23.40 11.00 -19.88
C GLU A 46 21.96 10.56 -19.73
N GLN A 47 21.25 10.41 -20.84
CA GLN A 47 19.88 9.91 -20.88
C GLN A 47 19.87 8.40 -21.14
N LEU A 48 19.31 7.65 -20.21
CA LEU A 48 19.21 6.20 -20.27
C LEU A 48 17.75 5.80 -20.47
N GLN A 49 17.52 4.84 -21.37
CA GLN A 49 16.25 4.13 -21.52
C GLN A 49 16.43 2.78 -20.86
N VAL A 50 15.67 2.53 -19.79
CA VAL A 50 15.84 1.36 -18.93
C VAL A 50 14.49 0.79 -18.53
N GLU A 51 14.46 -0.40 -17.97
CA GLU A 51 13.26 -1.05 -17.47
C GLU A 51 13.22 -1.00 -15.95
N LEU A 52 12.02 -0.88 -15.35
CA LEU A 52 11.85 -0.98 -13.90
C LEU A 52 11.52 -2.42 -13.51
N MET A 53 12.47 -3.10 -12.87
CA MET A 53 12.26 -4.44 -12.30
C MET A 53 11.85 -4.34 -10.83
N GLN A 54 10.82 -5.07 -10.46
CA GLN A 54 10.26 -5.08 -9.10
C GLN A 54 10.10 -6.52 -8.60
N HIS A 55 10.02 -6.67 -7.28
CA HIS A 55 9.73 -7.97 -6.69
C HIS A 55 8.31 -8.41 -7.02
N TYR A 56 8.14 -9.71 -7.26
CA TYR A 56 6.82 -10.28 -7.50
C TYR A 56 5.84 -9.93 -6.36
N GLY A 57 4.68 -9.46 -6.74
CA GLY A 57 3.64 -9.05 -5.79
C GLY A 57 3.76 -7.62 -5.27
N LEU A 58 4.80 -6.87 -5.68
CA LEU A 58 4.97 -5.45 -5.38
C LEU A 58 4.99 -4.65 -6.68
N ALA A 59 4.09 -3.70 -6.84
CA ALA A 59 4.05 -2.79 -7.97
C ALA A 59 4.08 -1.35 -7.46
N THR A 60 5.05 -0.57 -7.91
CA THR A 60 5.21 0.85 -7.57
C THR A 60 5.47 1.67 -8.82
N ALA A 61 5.07 2.93 -8.81
CA ALA A 61 5.32 3.89 -9.88
C ALA A 61 5.96 5.16 -9.28
N PRO A 62 7.30 5.16 -9.09
CA PRO A 62 7.99 6.32 -8.53
C PRO A 62 7.77 7.57 -9.37
N LEU A 63 7.66 8.71 -8.71
CA LEU A 63 7.51 10.01 -9.36
C LEU A 63 8.82 10.47 -10.02
N SER A 64 8.69 11.34 -11.02
CA SER A 64 9.83 12.07 -11.58
C SER A 64 10.60 12.79 -10.47
N GLY A 65 11.92 12.73 -10.52
CA GLY A 65 12.82 13.24 -9.50
C GLY A 65 13.23 12.20 -8.45
N ALA A 66 12.63 11.02 -8.41
CA ALA A 66 13.09 9.92 -7.56
C ALA A 66 14.52 9.49 -7.95
N GLU A 67 15.33 9.16 -6.95
CA GLU A 67 16.64 8.54 -7.17
C GLU A 67 16.47 7.06 -7.48
N VAL A 68 17.26 6.55 -8.42
CA VAL A 68 17.22 5.15 -8.84
C VAL A 68 18.62 4.57 -8.95
N ILE A 69 18.73 3.26 -8.77
CA ILE A 69 19.94 2.50 -9.11
C ILE A 69 19.69 1.75 -10.41
N VAL A 70 20.47 2.07 -11.41
CA VAL A 70 20.48 1.39 -12.71
C VAL A 70 21.60 0.37 -12.74
N LEU A 71 21.26 -0.87 -13.03
CA LEU A 71 22.19 -1.97 -13.27
C LEU A 71 22.26 -2.26 -14.77
N PRO A 72 23.38 -1.96 -15.47
CA PRO A 72 23.58 -2.33 -16.86
C PRO A 72 23.72 -3.85 -17.01
N LEU A 73 22.90 -4.46 -17.85
CA LEU A 73 22.99 -5.89 -18.13
C LEU A 73 24.09 -6.15 -19.18
N GLY A 74 24.99 -7.10 -18.89
CA GLY A 74 26.13 -7.38 -19.75
C GLY A 74 27.11 -6.22 -19.91
N GLY A 75 27.07 -5.22 -19.03
CA GLY A 75 27.91 -4.02 -19.08
C GLY A 75 27.47 -2.98 -20.12
N SER A 76 26.30 -3.17 -20.74
CA SER A 76 25.75 -2.26 -21.75
C SER A 76 24.75 -1.28 -21.16
N SER A 77 24.91 0.00 -21.39
CA SER A 77 23.93 1.02 -21.00
C SER A 77 22.63 0.99 -21.85
N ALA A 78 22.66 0.31 -23.00
CA ALA A 78 21.49 0.11 -23.84
C ALA A 78 20.48 -0.90 -23.25
N HIS A 79 20.90 -1.70 -22.26
CA HIS A 79 20.08 -2.70 -21.59
C HIS A 79 20.28 -2.55 -20.07
N GLY A 80 19.76 -1.48 -19.50
CA GLY A 80 19.80 -1.23 -18.06
C GLY A 80 18.50 -1.60 -17.41
N VAL A 81 18.55 -2.03 -16.14
CA VAL A 81 17.38 -2.23 -15.29
C VAL A 81 17.49 -1.41 -14.03
N ILE A 82 16.39 -0.79 -13.61
CA ILE A 82 16.25 -0.18 -12.29
C ILE A 82 15.98 -1.30 -11.30
N ILE A 83 16.83 -1.43 -10.28
CA ILE A 83 16.72 -2.45 -9.23
C ILE A 83 16.34 -1.88 -7.88
N ALA A 84 16.42 -0.57 -7.71
CA ALA A 84 16.02 0.14 -6.50
C ALA A 84 15.62 1.57 -6.85
N SER A 85 14.67 2.10 -6.09
CA SER A 85 14.26 3.50 -6.15
C SER A 85 14.04 4.04 -4.74
N VAL A 86 14.26 5.33 -4.56
CA VAL A 86 13.95 6.05 -3.32
C VAL A 86 13.57 7.48 -3.66
N ASP A 87 12.56 8.00 -2.96
CA ASP A 87 12.24 9.41 -3.01
C ASP A 87 12.33 10.00 -1.60
N GLY A 88 13.41 10.74 -1.36
CA GLY A 88 13.68 11.33 -0.06
C GLY A 88 12.67 12.42 0.34
N ARG A 89 11.90 12.95 -0.61
CA ARG A 89 10.87 13.97 -0.35
C ARG A 89 9.70 13.44 0.46
N TYR A 90 9.37 12.15 0.30
CA TYR A 90 8.18 11.52 0.87
C TYR A 90 8.47 10.38 1.83
N ARG A 91 9.75 10.12 2.10
CA ARG A 91 10.15 8.99 2.93
C ARG A 91 9.70 9.14 4.37
N ILE A 92 8.96 8.15 4.90
CA ILE A 92 8.61 8.05 6.30
C ILE A 92 9.85 7.74 7.15
N GLN A 93 9.99 8.44 8.28
CA GLN A 93 11.06 8.16 9.25
C GLN A 93 10.68 6.95 10.11
N LEU A 94 11.51 5.92 10.07
CA LEU A 94 11.30 4.67 10.77
C LEU A 94 12.32 4.50 11.90
N LYS A 95 11.89 3.91 13.01
CA LYS A 95 12.79 3.39 14.03
C LYS A 95 13.37 2.04 13.60
N PRO A 96 14.51 1.60 14.15
CA PRO A 96 15.07 0.29 13.81
C PRO A 96 14.06 -0.85 13.99
N GLY A 97 13.86 -1.63 12.93
CA GLY A 97 12.96 -2.79 12.89
C GLY A 97 11.49 -2.47 12.61
N GLU A 98 11.17 -1.23 12.22
CA GLU A 98 9.85 -0.85 11.70
C GLU A 98 9.82 -0.95 10.17
N VAL A 99 8.63 -1.08 9.60
CA VAL A 99 8.40 -1.19 8.16
C VAL A 99 7.18 -0.36 7.79
N ALA A 100 7.24 0.36 6.67
CA ALA A 100 6.09 1.06 6.13
C ALA A 100 5.97 0.89 4.62
N LEU A 101 4.73 0.82 4.13
CA LEU A 101 4.36 1.08 2.74
C LEU A 101 3.68 2.45 2.72
N HIS A 102 4.08 3.32 1.81
CA HIS A 102 3.58 4.70 1.79
C HIS A 102 3.52 5.27 0.38
N THR A 103 2.75 6.33 0.22
CA THR A 103 2.68 7.15 -1.00
C THR A 103 3.18 8.57 -0.73
N ASP A 104 3.27 9.37 -1.77
CA ASP A 104 3.57 10.81 -1.69
C ASP A 104 2.40 11.64 -1.13
N GLU A 105 1.18 11.10 -1.14
CA GLU A 105 -0.01 11.76 -0.59
C GLU A 105 -0.17 11.59 0.92
N GLY A 106 0.69 10.77 1.55
CA GLY A 106 0.68 10.53 3.00
C GLY A 106 -0.05 9.27 3.43
N ASP A 107 -0.72 8.57 2.50
CA ASP A 107 -1.30 7.25 2.81
C ASP A 107 -0.21 6.26 3.18
N HIS A 108 -0.45 5.47 4.22
CA HIS A 108 0.52 4.45 4.61
C HIS A 108 -0.10 3.28 5.38
N ILE A 109 0.62 2.16 5.32
CA ILE A 109 0.49 1.02 6.24
C ILE A 109 1.80 0.94 7.00
N TYR A 110 1.78 1.17 8.30
CA TYR A 110 2.96 1.27 9.14
C TYR A 110 2.97 0.20 10.23
N LEU A 111 3.95 -0.70 10.17
CA LEU A 111 4.19 -1.74 11.16
C LEU A 111 5.18 -1.19 12.21
N GLN A 112 4.64 -0.72 13.32
CA GLN A 112 5.37 -0.04 14.39
C GLN A 112 5.90 -1.02 15.44
N ARG A 113 6.84 -0.53 16.24
CA ARG A 113 7.21 -1.20 17.49
C ARG A 113 6.02 -1.26 18.44
N GLY A 114 5.97 -2.28 19.30
CA GLY A 114 4.85 -2.54 20.20
C GLY A 114 3.72 -3.34 19.56
N ARG A 115 3.94 -3.93 18.36
CA ARG A 115 2.98 -4.79 17.64
C ARG A 115 1.73 -4.03 17.21
N VAL A 116 1.89 -2.79 16.79
CA VAL A 116 0.83 -1.95 16.24
C VAL A 116 0.98 -1.90 14.73
N ILE A 117 -0.12 -2.08 14.02
CA ILE A 117 -0.24 -1.80 12.58
C ILE A 117 -1.20 -0.62 12.44
N GLU A 118 -0.68 0.48 11.94
CA GLU A 118 -1.43 1.70 11.66
C GLU A 118 -1.71 1.79 10.16
N VAL A 119 -2.96 2.08 9.80
CA VAL A 119 -3.38 2.37 8.43
C VAL A 119 -3.95 3.78 8.41
N VAL A 120 -3.32 4.67 7.67
CA VAL A 120 -3.77 6.06 7.50
C VAL A 120 -4.09 6.30 6.04
N THR A 121 -5.31 6.73 5.78
CA THR A 121 -5.82 7.07 4.45
C THR A 121 -7.13 7.88 4.60
N GLU A 122 -7.50 8.62 3.58
CA GLU A 122 -8.79 9.32 3.56
C GLU A 122 -9.97 8.33 3.41
N THR A 123 -9.83 7.30 2.59
CA THR A 123 -10.86 6.28 2.39
C THR A 123 -10.25 4.89 2.33
N LEU A 124 -10.61 4.01 3.26
CA LEU A 124 -10.23 2.61 3.25
C LEU A 124 -11.37 1.75 2.66
N LEU A 125 -11.16 1.21 1.45
CA LEU A 125 -12.11 0.33 0.79
C LEU A 125 -11.63 -1.12 0.83
N ILE A 126 -12.36 -1.98 1.56
CA ILE A 126 -12.08 -3.42 1.63
C ILE A 126 -13.16 -4.18 0.83
N LYS A 127 -12.75 -4.89 -0.21
CA LYS A 127 -13.63 -5.74 -1.03
C LYS A 127 -13.26 -7.20 -0.84
N ALA A 128 -14.06 -7.93 -0.09
CA ALA A 128 -13.91 -9.37 0.12
C ALA A 128 -15.05 -10.10 -0.60
N GLY A 129 -14.73 -10.99 -1.54
CA GLY A 129 -15.75 -11.70 -2.34
C GLY A 129 -16.61 -12.70 -1.55
N THR A 130 -16.14 -13.13 -0.37
CA THR A 130 -16.88 -14.10 0.44
C THR A 130 -17.12 -13.62 1.86
N LYS A 131 -16.07 -13.17 2.57
CA LYS A 131 -16.18 -12.87 4.00
C LYS A 131 -15.00 -12.02 4.48
N MET A 132 -15.26 -11.06 5.33
CA MET A 132 -14.28 -10.43 6.21
C MET A 132 -14.48 -10.98 7.63
N ARG A 133 -13.42 -11.50 8.28
CA ARG A 133 -13.45 -11.99 9.66
C ARG A 133 -12.47 -11.18 10.50
N ILE A 134 -12.97 -10.68 11.63
CA ILE A 134 -12.16 -9.96 12.61
C ILE A 134 -12.20 -10.78 13.90
N GLU A 135 -11.04 -11.18 14.40
CA GLU A 135 -10.89 -11.92 15.66
C GLU A 135 -10.23 -10.99 16.68
N THR A 136 -11.05 -10.35 17.49
CA THR A 136 -10.64 -9.45 18.56
C THR A 136 -11.69 -9.46 19.67
N PRO A 137 -11.29 -9.25 20.93
CA PRO A 137 -12.26 -9.05 22.01
C PRO A 137 -13.14 -7.80 21.83
N GLU A 138 -12.65 -6.78 21.12
CA GLU A 138 -13.33 -5.50 20.97
C GLU A 138 -13.11 -4.90 19.57
N ILE A 139 -14.13 -4.25 19.02
CA ILE A 139 -14.09 -3.40 17.85
C ILE A 139 -14.62 -2.03 18.23
N GLU A 140 -13.78 -1.02 18.15
CA GLU A 140 -14.14 0.36 18.41
C GLU A 140 -14.34 1.13 17.08
N ALA A 141 -15.45 1.85 16.99
CA ALA A 141 -15.71 2.77 15.89
C ALA A 141 -16.03 4.16 16.46
N THR A 142 -15.30 5.17 16.06
CA THR A 142 -15.50 6.57 16.52
C THR A 142 -16.60 7.30 15.76
N GLY A 143 -17.07 6.71 14.65
CA GLY A 143 -18.14 7.23 13.82
C GLY A 143 -19.32 6.28 13.70
N ASN A 144 -20.23 6.57 12.79
CA ASN A 144 -21.40 5.74 12.54
C ASN A 144 -21.02 4.43 11.86
N VAL A 145 -21.73 3.35 12.23
CA VAL A 145 -21.67 2.06 11.54
C VAL A 145 -22.98 1.86 10.79
N THR A 146 -22.90 1.73 9.47
CA THR A 146 -24.05 1.48 8.60
C THR A 146 -23.90 0.13 7.93
N ALA A 147 -24.93 -0.69 7.98
CA ALA A 147 -25.02 -1.94 7.28
C ALA A 147 -26.23 -1.93 6.32
N GLU A 148 -26.05 -2.34 5.07
CA GLU A 148 -27.15 -2.53 4.12
C GLU A 148 -27.96 -3.79 4.43
N GLY A 149 -27.32 -4.77 5.05
CA GLY A 149 -27.92 -6.01 5.50
C GLY A 149 -28.19 -6.03 7.01
N GLU A 150 -28.41 -7.23 7.53
CA GLU A 150 -28.67 -7.43 8.95
C GLU A 150 -27.42 -7.35 9.80
N VAL A 151 -27.57 -6.73 10.97
CA VAL A 151 -26.61 -6.82 12.08
C VAL A 151 -27.19 -7.77 13.12
N SER A 152 -26.43 -8.80 13.48
CA SER A 152 -26.85 -9.82 14.46
C SER A 152 -25.81 -9.92 15.57
N ASP A 153 -26.28 -10.12 16.78
CA ASP A 153 -25.46 -10.62 17.88
C ASP A 153 -25.51 -12.17 17.93
N GLY A 154 -25.09 -12.78 19.01
CA GLY A 154 -25.17 -14.23 19.20
C GLY A 154 -26.60 -14.79 19.41
N VAL A 155 -27.60 -13.96 19.47
CA VAL A 155 -29.00 -14.33 19.77
C VAL A 155 -29.90 -14.19 18.55
N ARG A 156 -29.94 -12.98 17.93
CA ARG A 156 -30.81 -12.70 16.79
C ARG A 156 -30.40 -11.45 16.01
N ALA A 157 -31.09 -11.18 14.91
CA ALA A 157 -30.91 -9.96 14.13
C ALA A 157 -31.59 -8.74 14.81
N MET A 158 -31.06 -7.55 14.66
CA MET A 158 -31.61 -6.31 15.20
C MET A 158 -33.04 -6.02 14.66
N SER A 159 -33.33 -6.42 13.42
CA SER A 159 -34.70 -6.31 12.87
C SER A 159 -35.71 -7.12 13.64
N ALA A 160 -35.36 -8.32 14.13
CA ALA A 160 -36.22 -9.16 14.95
C ALA A 160 -36.43 -8.55 16.35
N ASP A 161 -35.43 -7.92 16.95
CA ASP A 161 -35.57 -7.20 18.21
C ASP A 161 -36.52 -6.01 18.07
N ARG A 162 -36.38 -5.23 16.97
CA ARG A 162 -37.34 -4.14 16.68
C ARG A 162 -38.76 -4.64 16.50
N ALA A 163 -38.97 -5.78 15.83
CA ALA A 163 -40.27 -6.37 15.64
C ALA A 163 -40.89 -6.81 16.97
N ILE A 164 -40.13 -7.44 17.87
CA ILE A 164 -40.56 -7.82 19.23
C ILE A 164 -40.90 -6.58 20.04
N TYR A 165 -40.06 -5.55 20.02
CA TYR A 165 -40.31 -4.30 20.75
C TYR A 165 -41.62 -3.66 20.28
N ASN A 166 -41.85 -3.54 18.99
CA ASN A 166 -43.01 -2.89 18.40
C ASN A 166 -44.35 -3.67 18.62
N SER A 167 -44.24 -4.97 18.85
CA SER A 167 -45.41 -5.87 19.02
C SER A 167 -45.67 -6.32 20.46
N HIS A 168 -44.78 -6.00 21.42
CA HIS A 168 -44.92 -6.47 22.78
C HIS A 168 -46.17 -5.85 23.47
N THR A 169 -46.81 -6.64 24.31
CA THR A 169 -47.96 -6.22 25.09
C THR A 169 -47.72 -6.49 26.59
N HIS A 170 -48.36 -5.70 27.42
CA HIS A 170 -48.28 -5.88 28.86
C HIS A 170 -49.55 -6.63 29.36
N SER A 171 -49.37 -7.71 30.10
CA SER A 171 -50.46 -8.42 30.73
C SER A 171 -50.94 -7.70 32.02
N GLY A 172 -52.22 -7.85 32.37
CA GLY A 172 -52.77 -7.30 33.60
C GLY A 172 -53.20 -5.83 33.53
N VAL A 173 -53.17 -5.21 32.37
CA VAL A 173 -53.74 -3.86 32.16
C VAL A 173 -55.24 -4.00 31.89
N GLN A 174 -56.08 -3.28 32.58
CA GLN A 174 -57.52 -3.23 32.25
C GLN A 174 -57.71 -2.56 30.91
N PRO A 175 -58.39 -3.18 29.91
CA PRO A 175 -58.66 -2.55 28.64
C PRO A 175 -59.59 -1.32 28.91
N GLY A 176 -59.08 -0.15 28.56
CA GLY A 176 -59.86 1.07 28.42
C GLY A 176 -60.41 1.24 27.01
N PRO A 177 -61.36 2.17 26.75
CA PRO A 177 -61.94 2.40 25.43
C PRO A 177 -60.99 3.11 24.44
N GLY A 178 -59.73 3.26 24.77
CA GLY A 178 -58.75 3.90 23.92
C GLY A 178 -57.42 3.12 23.88
N ASP A 179 -56.72 3.16 22.76
CA ASP A 179 -55.36 2.64 22.65
C ASP A 179 -54.40 3.43 23.53
N THR A 180 -53.44 2.77 24.14
CA THR A 180 -52.31 3.49 24.75
C THR A 180 -51.60 4.29 23.68
N ALA A 181 -51.09 5.46 24.03
CA ALA A 181 -50.18 6.19 23.12
C ALA A 181 -49.01 5.25 22.73
N LYS A 182 -48.46 5.48 21.55
CA LYS A 182 -47.24 4.82 21.11
C LYS A 182 -46.17 4.97 22.18
N PRO A 183 -45.21 4.02 22.27
CA PRO A 183 -44.06 4.16 23.14
C PRO A 183 -43.43 5.55 22.97
N ASN A 184 -43.06 6.19 24.08
CA ASN A 184 -42.42 7.51 24.05
C ASN A 184 -41.07 7.52 23.32
N GLN A 185 -40.55 6.34 22.99
CA GLN A 185 -39.29 6.14 22.25
C GLN A 185 -39.57 5.11 21.15
N GLU A 186 -39.29 5.51 19.91
CA GLU A 186 -39.24 4.59 18.77
C GLU A 186 -37.82 4.05 18.63
N GLN A 187 -37.65 2.74 18.40
CA GLN A 187 -36.37 2.10 18.07
C GLN A 187 -36.20 1.96 16.58
#